data_9453fa41d525db18d052edade18db2fb
#
_entry.id   9453fa41d525db18d052edade18db2fb
#
_cell.length_a   1.000
_cell.length_b   1.000
_cell.length_c   1.000
_cell.angle_alpha   90.00
_cell.angle_beta   90.00
_cell.angle_gamma   90.00
#
_symmetry.space_group_name_H-M   'P 1'
#
loop_
_entity.id
_entity.type
_entity.pdbx_description
1 polymer ?
#
loop_
_entity_poly.entity_id
_entity_poly.type
_entity_poly.pdbx_seq_one_letter_code
_entity_poly.pdbx_strand_id
1 'polypeptide(L)'
;MNTKKKCVAMLLAGGQGSRLYALTKNVAKPAVPYGGKYRLIDFPLSNCTNSGIDTVGVLTQYQPLVLNEYIGNGQPWDLDKMNGGVHVLPPYETQSGASWYEGTANAIYQNMRFIERYDPEYVIVLGGDHIYKMDYSKMVDYHIANDADCTISVIDVPRAEASRFGIMICDEHNQVTDFVEKPKEPKSTLASMGIYVFTWSKLRKYLIENENDANAKRDNGEPWSKDFGKDIITSMLRDKQRLFAYEFEGYWKDVGTLDSLWEANMDLLSPSIPLDLYDKSWRIYSR
;
A
#
# COMPACT_ATOMS: atom_id res chain seq x y z
N MET A 1 -3.51 -12.41 27.08
CA MET A 1 -2.92 -13.07 25.87
C MET A 1 -1.93 -12.09 25.27
N ASN A 2 -0.75 -12.56 24.87
CA ASN A 2 0.23 -11.69 24.21
C ASN A 2 -0.27 -11.39 22.78
N THR A 3 -0.68 -10.16 22.53
CA THR A 3 -1.18 -9.72 21.21
C THR A 3 -0.09 -9.13 20.34
N LYS A 4 1.15 -9.07 20.86
CA LYS A 4 2.29 -8.47 20.15
C LYS A 4 2.55 -9.18 18.81
N LYS A 5 2.68 -8.38 17.75
CA LYS A 5 3.01 -8.83 16.38
C LYS A 5 4.33 -8.23 15.93
N LYS A 6 5.11 -8.97 15.14
CA LYS A 6 6.32 -8.40 14.53
C LYS A 6 5.97 -7.32 13.50
N CYS A 7 4.99 -7.61 12.65
CA CYS A 7 4.52 -6.71 11.59
C CYS A 7 2.99 -6.71 11.50
N VAL A 8 2.40 -5.55 11.27
CA VAL A 8 0.97 -5.35 10.96
C VAL A 8 0.86 -4.74 9.57
N ALA A 9 -0.07 -5.23 8.76
CA ALA A 9 -0.37 -4.66 7.45
C ALA A 9 -1.52 -3.65 7.52
N MET A 10 -1.35 -2.52 6.84
CA MET A 10 -2.37 -1.50 6.64
C MET A 10 -2.64 -1.35 5.15
N LEU A 11 -3.81 -1.80 4.70
CA LEU A 11 -4.19 -1.89 3.32
C LEU A 11 -5.11 -0.73 2.94
N LEU A 12 -4.61 0.17 2.10
CA LEU A 12 -5.34 1.34 1.62
C LEU A 12 -6.34 0.92 0.52
N ALA A 13 -7.62 0.92 0.84
CA ALA A 13 -8.70 0.47 -0.03
C ALA A 13 -9.81 1.52 -0.22
N GLY A 14 -9.54 2.78 0.10
CA GLY A 14 -10.51 3.89 0.13
C GLY A 14 -10.60 4.75 -1.13
N GLY A 15 -9.80 4.49 -2.15
CA GLY A 15 -9.75 5.31 -3.37
C GLY A 15 -11.02 5.23 -4.23
N GLN A 16 -11.43 6.37 -4.81
CA GLN A 16 -12.64 6.46 -5.65
C GLN A 16 -12.54 5.67 -6.96
N GLY A 17 -11.32 5.49 -7.50
CA GLY A 17 -11.12 4.79 -8.78
C GLY A 17 -11.80 5.46 -9.98
N SER A 18 -11.97 6.78 -9.96
CA SER A 18 -12.75 7.55 -10.95
C SER A 18 -12.32 7.30 -12.41
N ARG A 19 -11.06 6.96 -12.64
CA ARG A 19 -10.51 6.64 -13.97
C ARG A 19 -10.93 5.27 -14.52
N LEU A 20 -11.63 4.44 -13.72
CA LEU A 20 -12.28 3.20 -14.16
C LEU A 20 -13.76 3.38 -14.49
N TYR A 21 -14.26 4.60 -14.43
CA TYR A 21 -15.59 5.01 -14.87
C TYR A 21 -16.72 4.10 -14.38
N ALA A 22 -17.41 3.41 -15.31
CA ALA A 22 -18.56 2.56 -15.01
C ALA A 22 -18.24 1.39 -14.06
N LEU A 23 -17.00 0.89 -14.05
CA LEU A 23 -16.58 -0.24 -13.21
C LEU A 23 -16.54 0.13 -11.72
N THR A 24 -16.33 1.41 -11.42
CA THR A 24 -16.22 1.88 -10.03
C THR A 24 -17.37 2.80 -9.61
N LYS A 25 -18.41 2.90 -10.42
CA LYS A 25 -19.59 3.71 -10.08
C LYS A 25 -20.27 3.28 -8.78
N ASN A 26 -20.39 1.97 -8.56
CA ASN A 26 -21.07 1.39 -7.41
C ASN A 26 -20.18 0.40 -6.63
N VAL A 27 -18.90 0.32 -6.96
CA VAL A 27 -17.97 -0.67 -6.38
C VAL A 27 -16.64 0.01 -6.11
N ALA A 28 -16.07 -0.21 -4.95
CA ALA A 28 -14.72 0.26 -4.63
C ALA A 28 -13.69 -0.38 -5.58
N LYS A 29 -12.67 0.39 -5.99
CA LYS A 29 -11.63 -0.09 -6.92
C LYS A 29 -11.01 -1.45 -6.51
N PRO A 30 -10.67 -1.71 -5.24
CA PRO A 30 -10.13 -3.00 -4.82
C PRO A 30 -11.06 -4.20 -5.03
N ALA A 31 -12.38 -3.96 -5.17
CA ALA A 31 -13.36 -5.01 -5.44
C ALA A 31 -13.62 -5.25 -6.94
N VAL A 32 -12.93 -4.54 -7.84
CA VAL A 32 -13.04 -4.74 -9.30
C VAL A 32 -12.55 -6.14 -9.68
N PRO A 33 -13.30 -6.90 -10.51
CA PRO A 33 -12.91 -8.23 -10.96
C PRO A 33 -11.66 -8.22 -11.86
N TYR A 34 -10.86 -9.30 -11.75
CA TYR A 34 -9.68 -9.54 -12.56
C TYR A 34 -9.52 -11.05 -12.85
N GLY A 35 -9.09 -11.39 -14.06
CA GLY A 35 -8.77 -12.76 -14.46
C GLY A 35 -9.94 -13.74 -14.33
N GLY A 36 -11.18 -13.27 -14.42
CA GLY A 36 -12.41 -14.08 -14.39
C GLY A 36 -12.80 -14.65 -13.03
N LYS A 37 -11.90 -14.70 -12.05
CA LYS A 37 -12.14 -15.28 -10.73
C LYS A 37 -11.83 -14.33 -9.59
N TYR A 38 -10.76 -13.55 -9.71
CA TYR A 38 -10.19 -12.75 -8.64
C TYR A 38 -10.78 -11.33 -8.60
N ARG A 39 -10.54 -10.65 -7.48
CA ARG A 39 -10.64 -9.19 -7.35
C ARG A 39 -9.26 -8.61 -7.03
N LEU A 40 -9.06 -7.33 -7.26
CA LEU A 40 -7.76 -6.68 -7.03
C LEU A 40 -7.27 -6.86 -5.58
N ILE A 41 -8.19 -6.81 -4.61
CA ILE A 41 -7.89 -6.99 -3.18
C ILE A 41 -7.33 -8.38 -2.83
N ASP A 42 -7.60 -9.40 -3.66
CA ASP A 42 -7.14 -10.77 -3.40
C ASP A 42 -5.61 -10.86 -3.42
N PHE A 43 -4.94 -10.04 -4.21
CA PHE A 43 -3.48 -10.05 -4.34
C PHE A 43 -2.80 -9.60 -3.05
N PRO A 44 -3.02 -8.38 -2.52
CA PRO A 44 -2.36 -7.97 -1.28
C PRO A 44 -2.78 -8.81 -0.07
N LEU A 45 -4.04 -9.27 0.04
CA LEU A 45 -4.45 -10.15 1.13
C LEU A 45 -3.74 -11.51 1.05
N SER A 46 -3.65 -12.12 -0.13
CA SER A 46 -2.92 -13.37 -0.34
C SER A 46 -1.43 -13.22 -0.09
N ASN A 47 -0.83 -12.11 -0.52
CA ASN A 47 0.57 -11.82 -0.25
C ASN A 47 0.83 -11.68 1.25
N CYS A 48 -0.07 -11.04 2.02
CA CYS A 48 0.03 -10.98 3.48
C CYS A 48 0.08 -12.39 4.09
N THR A 49 -0.89 -13.23 3.77
CA THR A 49 -0.99 -14.61 4.29
C THR A 49 0.24 -15.43 3.91
N ASN A 50 0.63 -15.41 2.64
CA ASN A 50 1.81 -16.15 2.15
C ASN A 50 3.12 -15.65 2.77
N SER A 51 3.18 -14.38 3.18
CA SER A 51 4.32 -13.77 3.87
C SER A 51 4.30 -13.94 5.39
N GLY A 52 3.31 -14.64 5.95
CA GLY A 52 3.15 -14.83 7.40
C GLY A 52 2.68 -13.58 8.15
N ILE A 53 2.14 -12.57 7.45
CA ILE A 53 1.52 -11.38 8.06
C ILE A 53 0.04 -11.68 8.25
N ASP A 54 -0.35 -12.02 9.47
CA ASP A 54 -1.68 -12.49 9.83
C ASP A 54 -2.62 -11.41 10.39
N THR A 55 -2.17 -10.16 10.44
CA THR A 55 -2.94 -9.04 11.00
C THR A 55 -2.99 -7.91 9.99
N VAL A 56 -4.19 -7.66 9.46
CA VAL A 56 -4.40 -6.74 8.34
C VAL A 56 -5.55 -5.79 8.65
N GLY A 57 -5.28 -4.48 8.69
CA GLY A 57 -6.30 -3.43 8.70
C GLY A 57 -6.60 -2.96 7.28
N VAL A 58 -7.84 -3.09 6.82
CA VAL A 58 -8.28 -2.64 5.49
C VAL A 58 -9.04 -1.33 5.64
N LEU A 59 -8.44 -0.24 5.16
CA LEU A 59 -9.01 1.11 5.27
C LEU A 59 -9.95 1.37 4.09
N THR A 60 -11.25 1.30 4.34
CA THR A 60 -12.30 1.47 3.33
C THR A 60 -12.99 2.81 3.49
N GLN A 61 -13.39 3.44 2.41
CA GLN A 61 -14.12 4.72 2.46
C GLN A 61 -15.15 4.85 1.35
N TYR A 62 -14.74 4.72 0.09
CA TYR A 62 -15.61 4.91 -1.06
C TYR A 62 -16.30 3.60 -1.45
N GLN A 63 -17.64 3.63 -1.63
CA GLN A 63 -18.46 2.46 -2.03
C GLN A 63 -18.11 1.17 -1.27
N PRO A 64 -18.12 1.18 0.08
CA PRO A 64 -17.50 0.10 0.86
C PRO A 64 -18.34 -1.18 0.90
N LEU A 65 -19.65 -1.12 0.61
CA LEU A 65 -20.59 -2.22 0.86
C LEU A 65 -20.11 -3.54 0.22
N VAL A 66 -19.93 -3.53 -1.10
CA VAL A 66 -19.53 -4.74 -1.85
C VAL A 66 -18.15 -5.24 -1.42
N LEU A 67 -17.21 -4.31 -1.15
CA LEU A 67 -15.88 -4.67 -0.68
C LEU A 67 -15.91 -5.29 0.72
N ASN A 68 -16.66 -4.69 1.65
CA ASN A 68 -16.78 -5.20 3.02
C ASN A 68 -17.45 -6.58 3.06
N GLU A 69 -18.53 -6.77 2.29
CA GLU A 69 -19.17 -8.08 2.14
C GLU A 69 -18.21 -9.12 1.54
N TYR A 70 -17.40 -8.72 0.56
CA TYR A 70 -16.44 -9.61 -0.07
C TYR A 70 -15.33 -10.04 0.88
N ILE A 71 -14.77 -9.12 1.65
CA ILE A 71 -13.74 -9.42 2.66
C ILE A 71 -14.33 -10.29 3.78
N GLY A 72 -15.53 -9.95 4.26
CA GLY A 72 -16.18 -10.66 5.37
C GLY A 72 -15.26 -10.76 6.59
N ASN A 73 -15.09 -11.98 7.09
CA ASN A 73 -14.19 -12.28 8.21
C ASN A 73 -12.76 -12.68 7.79
N GLY A 74 -12.48 -12.71 6.47
CA GLY A 74 -11.15 -13.06 5.95
C GLY A 74 -10.88 -14.55 5.75
N GLN A 75 -11.85 -15.42 5.99
CA GLN A 75 -11.69 -16.88 5.86
C GLN A 75 -11.08 -17.33 4.51
N PRO A 76 -11.50 -16.79 3.34
CA PRO A 76 -10.92 -17.21 2.07
C PRO A 76 -9.38 -17.04 1.98
N TRP A 77 -8.81 -16.08 2.71
CA TRP A 77 -7.38 -15.80 2.74
C TRP A 77 -6.69 -16.34 4.00
N ASP A 78 -7.34 -17.19 4.81
CA ASP A 78 -6.84 -17.66 6.11
C ASP A 78 -6.50 -16.47 7.07
N LEU A 79 -7.32 -15.43 7.02
CA LEU A 79 -7.20 -14.20 7.84
C LEU A 79 -8.35 -14.06 8.85
N ASP A 80 -9.01 -15.16 9.24
CA ASP A 80 -10.02 -15.22 10.30
C ASP A 80 -9.42 -15.66 11.64
N LYS A 81 -8.26 -15.10 11.97
CA LYS A 81 -7.48 -15.48 13.16
C LYS A 81 -8.11 -14.93 14.45
N MET A 82 -8.06 -15.70 15.53
CA MET A 82 -8.53 -15.28 16.86
C MET A 82 -7.70 -14.08 17.40
N ASN A 83 -6.38 -14.07 17.16
CA ASN A 83 -5.48 -12.98 17.52
C ASN A 83 -4.84 -12.40 16.25
N GLY A 84 -5.44 -11.37 15.70
CA GLY A 84 -5.08 -10.80 14.41
C GLY A 84 -6.23 -10.93 13.42
N GLY A 85 -5.94 -11.39 12.20
CA GLY A 85 -6.92 -11.51 11.12
C GLY A 85 -7.13 -10.21 10.36
N VAL A 86 -8.08 -10.22 9.42
CA VAL A 86 -8.45 -9.03 8.68
C VAL A 86 -9.53 -8.23 9.42
N HIS A 87 -9.32 -6.91 9.47
CA HIS A 87 -10.26 -5.96 10.06
C HIS A 87 -10.58 -4.87 9.05
N VAL A 88 -11.86 -4.66 8.76
CA VAL A 88 -12.30 -3.54 7.94
C VAL A 88 -12.40 -2.31 8.82
N LEU A 89 -11.70 -1.25 8.43
CA LEU A 89 -11.55 0.01 9.17
C LEU A 89 -12.16 1.16 8.33
N PRO A 90 -13.46 1.44 8.46
CA PRO A 90 -14.07 2.61 7.84
C PRO A 90 -13.77 3.88 8.64
N PRO A 91 -13.91 5.07 8.05
CA PRO A 91 -13.94 6.31 8.80
C PRO A 91 -15.07 6.27 9.85
N TYR A 92 -14.86 6.89 10.99
CA TYR A 92 -15.85 6.90 12.08
C TYR A 92 -15.96 8.27 12.72
N GLU A 93 -17.09 8.50 13.37
CA GLU A 93 -17.33 9.72 14.12
C GLU A 93 -16.61 9.67 15.48
N THR A 94 -15.91 10.76 15.79
CA THR A 94 -15.29 11.00 17.10
C THR A 94 -16.08 12.05 17.89
N GLN A 95 -15.70 12.31 19.13
CA GLN A 95 -16.31 13.41 19.90
C GLN A 95 -16.11 14.78 19.25
N SER A 96 -15.10 14.94 18.41
CA SER A 96 -14.83 16.15 17.62
C SER A 96 -15.56 16.19 16.27
N GLY A 97 -16.37 15.19 15.95
CA GLY A 97 -17.14 15.07 14.72
C GLY A 97 -16.70 13.90 13.81
N ALA A 98 -17.45 13.69 12.73
CA ALA A 98 -17.14 12.73 11.71
C ALA A 98 -16.11 13.32 10.72
N SER A 99 -15.06 12.59 10.43
CA SER A 99 -14.11 12.99 9.39
C SER A 99 -13.81 11.84 8.44
N TRP A 100 -13.96 12.11 7.15
CA TRP A 100 -13.48 11.24 6.10
C TRP A 100 -11.95 11.19 6.11
N TYR A 101 -11.35 10.13 5.54
CA TYR A 101 -9.92 10.12 5.31
C TYR A 101 -9.53 11.18 4.28
N GLU A 102 -8.75 12.16 4.71
CA GLU A 102 -8.35 13.29 3.87
C GLU A 102 -7.17 12.95 2.95
N GLY A 103 -6.47 11.87 3.24
CA GLY A 103 -5.32 11.37 2.49
C GLY A 103 -4.86 10.01 3.00
N THR A 104 -3.88 9.43 2.33
CA THR A 104 -3.38 8.08 2.64
C THR A 104 -2.72 8.02 4.02
N ALA A 105 -1.97 9.04 4.42
CA ALA A 105 -1.36 9.14 5.74
C ALA A 105 -2.40 9.39 6.84
N ASN A 106 -3.40 10.25 6.57
CA ASN A 106 -4.49 10.52 7.51
C ASN A 106 -5.33 9.26 7.79
N ALA A 107 -5.55 8.41 6.79
CA ALA A 107 -6.25 7.14 6.98
C ALA A 107 -5.52 6.24 8.01
N ILE A 108 -4.20 6.16 7.96
CA ILE A 108 -3.42 5.41 8.95
C ILE A 108 -3.44 6.12 10.31
N TYR A 109 -3.29 7.45 10.34
CA TYR A 109 -3.36 8.23 11.58
C TYR A 109 -4.64 8.00 12.36
N GLN A 110 -5.80 8.08 11.70
CA GLN A 110 -7.10 7.83 12.35
C GLN A 110 -7.22 6.40 12.92
N ASN A 111 -6.44 5.46 12.41
CA ASN A 111 -6.45 4.04 12.82
C ASN A 111 -5.22 3.62 13.63
N MET A 112 -4.44 4.57 14.18
CA MET A 112 -3.25 4.25 14.98
C MET A 112 -3.56 3.34 16.16
N ARG A 113 -4.72 3.49 16.81
CA ARG A 113 -5.15 2.63 17.93
C ARG A 113 -5.29 1.16 17.54
N PHE A 114 -5.67 0.88 16.27
CA PHE A 114 -5.68 -0.49 15.75
C PHE A 114 -4.26 -1.07 15.72
N ILE A 115 -3.29 -0.30 15.23
CA ILE A 115 -1.89 -0.72 15.17
C ILE A 115 -1.32 -0.90 16.59
N GLU A 116 -1.50 0.09 17.46
CA GLU A 116 -1.02 0.11 18.86
C GLU A 116 -1.54 -1.08 19.67
N ARG A 117 -2.74 -1.59 19.36
CA ARG A 117 -3.30 -2.78 20.01
C ARG A 117 -2.40 -4.01 19.88
N TYR A 118 -1.64 -4.11 18.79
CA TYR A 118 -0.76 -5.24 18.50
C TYR A 118 0.71 -4.96 18.81
N ASP A 119 1.04 -3.75 19.24
CA ASP A 119 2.40 -3.31 19.61
C ASP A 119 3.47 -3.83 18.62
N PRO A 120 3.34 -3.55 17.31
CA PRO A 120 4.25 -4.08 16.32
C PRO A 120 5.58 -3.32 16.31
N GLU A 121 6.63 -4.01 15.86
CA GLU A 121 7.90 -3.34 15.55
C GLU A 121 7.83 -2.64 14.19
N TYR A 122 7.13 -3.26 13.24
CA TYR A 122 7.03 -2.79 11.85
C TYR A 122 5.58 -2.70 11.40
N VAL A 123 5.34 -1.77 10.49
CA VAL A 123 4.06 -1.63 9.77
C VAL A 123 4.33 -1.64 8.29
N ILE A 124 3.63 -2.53 7.56
CA ILE A 124 3.63 -2.49 6.10
C ILE A 124 2.37 -1.80 5.60
N VAL A 125 2.55 -0.79 4.75
CA VAL A 125 1.45 -0.07 4.09
C VAL A 125 1.36 -0.52 2.65
N LEU A 126 0.16 -0.90 2.23
CA LEU A 126 -0.12 -1.54 0.95
C LEU A 126 -1.24 -0.81 0.20
N GLY A 127 -1.14 -0.74 -1.13
CA GLY A 127 -2.27 -0.39 -1.99
C GLY A 127 -3.17 -1.61 -2.25
N GLY A 128 -4.49 -1.40 -2.28
CA GLY A 128 -5.48 -2.46 -2.51
C GLY A 128 -5.86 -2.67 -3.98
N ASP A 129 -5.13 -2.08 -4.91
CA ASP A 129 -5.55 -1.91 -6.30
C ASP A 129 -4.47 -2.28 -7.34
N HIS A 130 -3.47 -3.05 -6.91
CA HIS A 130 -2.38 -3.52 -7.77
C HIS A 130 -2.43 -5.05 -7.93
N ILE A 131 -1.91 -5.53 -9.06
CA ILE A 131 -1.82 -6.96 -9.41
C ILE A 131 -0.36 -7.38 -9.38
N TYR A 132 0.00 -8.27 -8.44
CA TYR A 132 1.37 -8.76 -8.26
C TYR A 132 1.43 -9.91 -7.26
N LYS A 133 2.50 -10.68 -7.29
CA LYS A 133 2.86 -11.65 -6.25
C LYS A 133 4.15 -11.18 -5.59
N MET A 134 4.15 -11.01 -4.28
CA MET A 134 5.30 -10.51 -3.54
C MET A 134 5.38 -11.11 -2.15
N ASP A 135 6.57 -11.58 -1.80
CA ASP A 135 6.89 -12.00 -0.43
C ASP A 135 7.31 -10.80 0.41
N TYR A 136 6.37 -10.29 1.20
CA TYR A 136 6.62 -9.15 2.08
C TYR A 136 7.62 -9.47 3.20
N SER A 137 7.78 -10.76 3.58
CA SER A 137 8.75 -11.13 4.61
C SER A 137 10.16 -10.77 4.20
N LYS A 138 10.51 -10.95 2.92
CA LYS A 138 11.82 -10.56 2.37
C LYS A 138 12.06 -9.06 2.43
N MET A 139 11.01 -8.27 2.15
CA MET A 139 11.11 -6.81 2.28
C MET A 139 11.27 -6.36 3.73
N VAL A 140 10.57 -7.00 4.67
CA VAL A 140 10.72 -6.75 6.11
C VAL A 140 12.12 -7.14 6.58
N ASP A 141 12.65 -8.29 6.16
CA ASP A 141 14.00 -8.72 6.51
C ASP A 141 15.07 -7.77 5.93
N TYR A 142 14.88 -7.29 4.70
CA TYR A 142 15.73 -6.26 4.09
C TYR A 142 15.69 -4.95 4.90
N HIS A 143 14.50 -4.52 5.33
CA HIS A 143 14.31 -3.36 6.19
C HIS A 143 15.11 -3.47 7.49
N ILE A 144 15.04 -4.64 8.15
CA ILE A 144 15.76 -4.93 9.39
C ILE A 144 17.27 -4.95 9.15
N ALA A 145 17.71 -5.62 8.08
CA ALA A 145 19.14 -5.76 7.76
C ALA A 145 19.82 -4.40 7.51
N ASN A 146 19.08 -3.42 6.98
CA ASN A 146 19.56 -2.06 6.75
C ASN A 146 19.32 -1.12 7.93
N ASP A 147 18.75 -1.60 9.04
CA ASP A 147 18.29 -0.76 10.17
C ASP A 147 17.53 0.47 9.67
N ALA A 148 16.59 0.25 8.76
CA ALA A 148 15.89 1.29 8.05
C ALA A 148 14.77 1.92 8.92
N ASP A 149 14.48 3.19 8.69
CA ASP A 149 13.31 3.87 9.24
C ASP A 149 12.10 3.69 8.31
N CYS A 150 12.37 3.64 7.00
CA CYS A 150 11.40 3.32 5.95
C CYS A 150 12.09 2.55 4.82
N THR A 151 11.42 1.52 4.30
CA THR A 151 11.80 0.84 3.07
C THR A 151 10.67 0.97 2.07
N ILE A 152 10.99 1.33 0.84
CA ILE A 152 10.03 1.58 -0.23
C ILE A 152 10.27 0.54 -1.32
N SER A 153 9.23 -0.25 -1.65
CA SER A 153 9.34 -1.14 -2.80
C SER A 153 9.31 -0.36 -4.11
N VAL A 154 10.28 -0.64 -4.95
CA VAL A 154 10.46 0.00 -6.27
C VAL A 154 10.54 -1.03 -7.37
N ILE A 155 10.14 -0.60 -8.55
CA ILE A 155 10.28 -1.37 -9.78
C ILE A 155 10.83 -0.46 -10.88
N ASP A 156 11.70 -1.02 -11.74
CA ASP A 156 12.18 -0.30 -12.91
C ASP A 156 11.08 -0.26 -13.97
N VAL A 157 10.73 0.93 -14.43
CA VAL A 157 9.67 1.15 -15.42
C VAL A 157 10.24 1.83 -16.67
N PRO A 158 9.61 1.63 -17.85
CA PRO A 158 9.98 2.38 -19.04
C PRO A 158 9.97 3.89 -18.78
N ARG A 159 11.00 4.61 -19.25
CA ARG A 159 11.15 6.05 -19.03
C ARG A 159 9.90 6.87 -19.43
N ALA A 160 9.20 6.41 -20.45
CA ALA A 160 7.96 7.04 -20.93
C ALA A 160 6.80 6.95 -19.91
N GLU A 161 6.83 5.97 -19.01
CA GLU A 161 5.81 5.76 -18.00
C GLU A 161 6.18 6.35 -16.63
N ALA A 162 7.46 6.65 -16.42
CA ALA A 162 7.97 7.06 -15.11
C ALA A 162 7.27 8.31 -14.54
N SER A 163 6.80 9.23 -15.38
CA SER A 163 6.03 10.42 -14.95
C SER A 163 4.67 10.11 -14.28
N ARG A 164 4.21 8.86 -14.35
CA ARG A 164 2.94 8.43 -13.74
C ARG A 164 3.08 8.06 -12.27
N PHE A 165 4.31 7.86 -11.79
CA PHE A 165 4.63 7.30 -10.48
C PHE A 165 5.47 8.27 -9.63
N GLY A 166 5.56 7.99 -8.36
CA GLY A 166 6.59 8.54 -7.50
C GLY A 166 7.94 7.94 -7.87
N ILE A 167 8.91 8.77 -8.20
CA ILE A 167 10.23 8.36 -8.69
C ILE A 167 11.29 8.56 -7.62
N MET A 168 12.11 7.53 -7.41
CA MET A 168 13.20 7.57 -6.45
C MET A 168 14.55 7.72 -7.12
N ILE A 169 15.43 8.44 -6.44
CA ILE A 169 16.84 8.51 -6.73
C ILE A 169 17.56 7.90 -5.54
N CYS A 170 18.41 6.91 -5.80
CA CYS A 170 19.16 6.17 -4.80
C CYS A 170 20.67 6.31 -5.03
N ASP A 171 21.43 6.12 -3.97
CA ASP A 171 22.88 5.93 -4.05
C ASP A 171 23.26 4.49 -4.40
N GLU A 172 24.56 4.19 -4.40
CA GLU A 172 25.11 2.86 -4.71
C GLU A 172 24.74 1.75 -3.69
N HIS A 173 24.17 2.13 -2.55
CA HIS A 173 23.71 1.22 -1.49
C HIS A 173 22.18 1.11 -1.43
N ASN A 174 21.47 1.57 -2.45
CA ASN A 174 20.01 1.66 -2.49
C ASN A 174 19.39 2.54 -1.39
N GLN A 175 20.20 3.43 -0.77
CA GLN A 175 19.66 4.45 0.12
C GLN A 175 19.00 5.54 -0.72
N VAL A 176 17.75 5.87 -0.38
CA VAL A 176 16.99 6.89 -1.10
C VAL A 176 17.55 8.27 -0.76
N THR A 177 17.99 9.01 -1.77
CA THR A 177 18.54 10.36 -1.65
C THR A 177 17.55 11.43 -2.07
N ASP A 178 16.59 11.10 -2.94
CA ASP A 178 15.53 12.01 -3.37
C ASP A 178 14.29 11.24 -3.81
N PHE A 179 13.12 11.88 -3.67
CA PHE A 179 11.82 11.35 -4.08
C PHE A 179 10.98 12.47 -4.72
N VAL A 180 10.48 12.22 -5.92
CA VAL A 180 9.62 13.18 -6.63
C VAL A 180 8.33 12.50 -7.08
N GLU A 181 7.20 12.98 -6.56
CA GLU A 181 5.89 12.47 -6.95
C GLU A 181 5.49 12.97 -8.34
N LYS A 182 5.32 12.04 -9.27
CA LYS A 182 4.87 12.29 -10.65
C LYS A 182 5.61 13.41 -11.36
N PRO A 183 6.95 13.32 -11.48
CA PRO A 183 7.75 14.37 -12.11
C PRO A 183 7.43 14.51 -13.60
N LYS A 184 7.43 15.75 -14.10
CA LYS A 184 7.28 16.00 -15.55
C LYS A 184 8.48 15.46 -16.33
N GLU A 185 9.66 15.58 -15.76
CA GLU A 185 10.93 15.08 -16.32
C GLU A 185 11.59 14.15 -15.31
N PRO A 186 11.33 12.82 -15.39
CA PRO A 186 11.90 11.86 -14.46
C PRO A 186 13.42 11.77 -14.59
N LYS A 187 14.12 11.89 -13.46
CA LYS A 187 15.59 11.72 -13.39
C LYS A 187 16.02 10.27 -13.23
N SER A 188 15.08 9.39 -12.84
CA SER A 188 15.29 7.95 -12.64
C SER A 188 14.09 7.19 -13.20
N THR A 189 14.22 5.87 -13.36
CA THR A 189 13.15 4.94 -13.75
C THR A 189 12.67 4.08 -12.59
N LEU A 190 13.24 4.25 -11.38
CA LEU A 190 12.83 3.54 -10.19
C LEU A 190 11.52 4.12 -9.66
N ALA A 191 10.42 3.44 -10.00
CA ALA A 191 9.07 3.83 -9.61
C ALA A 191 8.66 3.20 -8.29
N SER A 192 8.05 3.98 -7.39
CA SER A 192 7.42 3.47 -6.19
C SER A 192 6.22 2.60 -6.56
N MET A 193 6.17 1.41 -5.97
CA MET A 193 5.01 0.52 -6.07
C MET A 193 3.89 0.90 -5.07
N GLY A 194 4.07 1.94 -4.25
CA GLY A 194 3.11 2.28 -3.19
C GLY A 194 3.09 1.25 -2.06
N ILE A 195 4.17 0.52 -1.87
CA ILE A 195 4.37 -0.47 -0.82
C ILE A 195 5.50 0.01 0.07
N TYR A 196 5.22 0.18 1.36
CA TYR A 196 6.16 0.75 2.32
C TYR A 196 6.26 -0.13 3.56
N VAL A 197 7.47 -0.38 4.05
CA VAL A 197 7.72 -0.92 5.39
C VAL A 197 8.28 0.20 6.25
N PHE A 198 7.67 0.43 7.40
CA PHE A 198 8.11 1.43 8.37
C PHE A 198 8.47 0.79 9.70
N THR A 199 9.50 1.29 10.34
CA THR A 199 9.68 1.15 11.79
C THR A 199 8.55 1.91 12.48
N TRP A 200 7.69 1.21 13.25
CA TRP A 200 6.43 1.78 13.76
C TRP A 200 6.65 3.05 14.58
N SER A 201 7.64 3.07 15.45
CA SER A 201 7.93 4.27 16.26
C SER A 201 8.24 5.50 15.41
N LYS A 202 8.87 5.32 14.26
CA LYS A 202 9.17 6.39 13.31
C LYS A 202 7.92 6.84 12.58
N LEU A 203 7.18 5.91 11.98
CA LEU A 203 5.93 6.24 11.29
C LEU A 203 4.96 6.97 12.22
N ARG A 204 4.79 6.47 13.44
CA ARG A 204 3.92 7.08 14.44
C ARG A 204 4.26 8.54 14.71
N LYS A 205 5.55 8.86 14.85
CA LYS A 205 6.02 10.25 15.04
C LYS A 205 5.57 11.14 13.88
N TYR A 206 5.88 10.74 12.63
CA TYR A 206 5.57 11.54 11.45
C TYR A 206 4.07 11.67 11.20
N LEU A 207 3.26 10.66 11.50
CA LEU A 207 1.80 10.76 11.41
C LEU A 207 1.23 11.80 12.36
N ILE A 208 1.72 11.82 13.62
CA ILE A 208 1.28 12.79 14.63
C ILE A 208 1.72 14.22 14.26
N GLU A 209 2.97 14.39 13.81
CA GLU A 209 3.49 15.68 13.38
C GLU A 209 2.73 16.22 12.17
N ASN A 210 2.45 15.34 11.18
CA ASN A 210 1.69 15.70 9.98
C ASN A 210 0.26 16.14 10.29
N GLU A 211 -0.40 15.53 11.29
CA GLU A 211 -1.78 15.86 11.63
C GLU A 211 -1.88 17.11 12.51
N ASN A 212 -0.93 17.32 13.44
CA ASN A 212 -0.99 18.41 14.41
C ASN A 212 -0.58 19.77 13.83
N ASP A 213 0.11 19.81 12.72
CA ASP A 213 0.52 21.06 12.08
C ASP A 213 -0.46 21.47 10.98
N ALA A 214 -1.58 22.05 11.38
CA ALA A 214 -2.62 22.54 10.45
C ALA A 214 -2.11 23.64 9.49
N ASN A 215 -0.98 24.27 9.78
CA ASN A 215 -0.34 25.32 8.96
C ASN A 215 0.90 24.82 8.23
N ALA A 216 1.25 23.53 8.38
CA ALA A 216 2.42 22.99 7.73
C ALA A 216 2.29 23.09 6.21
N LYS A 217 3.36 23.61 5.63
CA LYS A 217 3.51 23.70 4.18
C LYS A 217 4.71 22.87 3.78
N ARG A 218 4.64 22.31 2.58
CA ARG A 218 5.79 21.72 1.92
C ARG A 218 6.83 22.79 1.61
N ASP A 219 8.06 22.37 1.31
CA ASP A 219 9.14 23.27 0.92
C ASP A 219 8.79 24.16 -0.29
N ASN A 220 7.87 23.68 -1.15
CA ASN A 220 7.32 24.45 -2.27
C ASN A 220 6.18 25.43 -1.90
N GLY A 221 5.84 25.54 -0.62
CA GLY A 221 4.79 26.43 -0.11
C GLY A 221 3.35 25.89 -0.22
N GLU A 222 3.15 24.70 -0.79
CA GLU A 222 1.83 24.06 -0.85
C GLU A 222 1.43 23.50 0.53
N PRO A 223 0.13 23.49 0.87
CA PRO A 223 -0.34 22.87 2.10
C PRO A 223 -0.11 21.36 2.06
N TRP A 224 0.05 20.74 3.20
CA TRP A 224 0.12 19.29 3.32
C TRP A 224 -1.18 18.65 2.82
N SER A 225 -1.04 17.53 2.10
CA SER A 225 -2.15 16.76 1.55
C SER A 225 -2.45 15.49 2.34
N LYS A 226 -1.72 15.29 3.46
CA LYS A 226 -1.83 14.10 4.31
C LYS A 226 -1.61 12.79 3.54
N ASP A 227 -0.64 12.84 2.63
CA ASP A 227 -0.26 11.75 1.72
C ASP A 227 1.11 11.17 2.07
N PHE A 228 1.29 9.85 1.88
CA PHE A 228 2.57 9.21 2.18
C PHE A 228 3.71 9.76 1.33
N GLY A 229 3.56 9.74 0.01
CA GLY A 229 4.63 10.16 -0.90
C GLY A 229 4.97 11.62 -0.73
N LYS A 230 3.96 12.47 -0.76
CA LYS A 230 4.15 13.93 -0.77
C LYS A 230 4.56 14.52 0.57
N ASP A 231 4.11 13.93 1.67
CA ASP A 231 4.28 14.54 3.00
C ASP A 231 5.16 13.68 3.93
N ILE A 232 4.86 12.40 4.12
CA ILE A 232 5.60 11.56 5.06
C ILE A 232 7.01 11.25 4.54
N ILE A 233 7.13 10.73 3.32
CA ILE A 233 8.42 10.34 2.73
C ILE A 233 9.33 11.57 2.57
N THR A 234 8.81 12.67 2.07
CA THR A 234 9.58 13.90 1.89
C THR A 234 10.03 14.49 3.23
N SER A 235 9.19 14.44 4.27
CA SER A 235 9.58 14.89 5.62
C SER A 235 10.67 14.01 6.21
N MET A 236 10.57 12.69 6.06
CA MET A 236 11.59 11.76 6.52
C MET A 236 12.93 11.98 5.80
N LEU A 237 12.92 12.25 4.49
CA LEU A 237 14.12 12.57 3.72
C LEU A 237 14.75 13.89 4.19
N ARG A 238 13.95 14.94 4.36
CA ARG A 238 14.41 16.25 4.89
C ARG A 238 15.09 16.09 6.25
N ASP A 239 14.53 15.25 7.11
CA ASP A 239 15.05 14.98 8.46
C ASP A 239 16.17 13.93 8.46
N LYS A 240 16.68 13.55 7.27
CA LYS A 240 17.79 12.59 7.08
C LYS A 240 17.56 11.24 7.76
N GLN A 241 16.32 10.78 7.76
CA GLN A 241 16.02 9.43 8.19
C GLN A 241 16.57 8.40 7.19
N ARG A 242 16.71 7.15 7.63
CA ARG A 242 17.27 6.06 6.82
C ARG A 242 16.18 5.43 5.95
N LEU A 243 16.07 5.90 4.71
CA LEU A 243 15.16 5.38 3.71
C LEU A 243 15.92 4.52 2.69
N PHE A 244 15.41 3.33 2.40
CA PHE A 244 16.00 2.41 1.44
C PHE A 244 14.99 1.99 0.38
N ALA A 245 15.46 1.79 -0.85
CA ALA A 245 14.70 1.19 -1.93
C ALA A 245 14.90 -0.33 -1.92
N TYR A 246 13.77 -1.06 -1.96
CA TYR A 246 13.75 -2.51 -2.16
C TYR A 246 13.32 -2.79 -3.59
N GLU A 247 14.24 -3.23 -4.44
CA GLU A 247 13.95 -3.55 -5.83
C GLU A 247 13.12 -4.84 -5.91
N PHE A 248 11.95 -4.72 -6.51
CA PHE A 248 11.05 -5.83 -6.78
C PHE A 248 11.29 -6.38 -8.18
N GLU A 249 11.50 -7.67 -8.26
CA GLU A 249 11.56 -8.42 -9.51
C GLU A 249 10.29 -9.26 -9.67
N GLY A 250 9.56 -9.06 -10.75
CA GLY A 250 8.35 -9.80 -11.05
C GLY A 250 7.29 -8.98 -11.76
N TYR A 251 6.15 -9.62 -12.01
CA TYR A 251 5.01 -8.94 -12.62
C TYR A 251 4.34 -8.00 -11.62
N TRP A 252 4.17 -6.75 -12.03
CA TRP A 252 3.41 -5.74 -11.31
C TRP A 252 2.64 -4.85 -12.28
N LYS A 253 1.37 -4.61 -12.00
CA LYS A 253 0.51 -3.68 -12.74
C LYS A 253 -0.29 -2.81 -11.78
N ASP A 254 -0.16 -1.49 -11.95
CA ASP A 254 -1.13 -0.51 -11.44
C ASP A 254 -2.29 -0.43 -12.42
N VAL A 255 -3.45 -0.94 -12.02
CA VAL A 255 -4.67 -0.94 -12.84
C VAL A 255 -5.49 0.32 -12.60
N GLY A 256 -4.86 1.47 -12.69
CA GLY A 256 -5.46 2.78 -12.46
C GLY A 256 -6.39 3.29 -13.57
N THR A 257 -6.38 2.70 -14.75
CA THR A 257 -7.19 3.08 -15.91
C THR A 257 -7.84 1.86 -16.56
N LEU A 258 -8.85 2.06 -17.41
CA LEU A 258 -9.48 0.97 -18.17
C LEU A 258 -8.48 0.25 -19.06
N ASP A 259 -7.59 0.99 -19.72
CA ASP A 259 -6.57 0.42 -20.60
C ASP A 259 -5.62 -0.48 -19.80
N SER A 260 -5.11 0.01 -18.66
CA SER A 260 -4.20 -0.79 -17.82
C SER A 260 -4.88 -2.04 -17.23
N LEU A 261 -6.17 -1.97 -16.87
CA LEU A 261 -6.93 -3.13 -16.43
C LEU A 261 -7.16 -4.12 -17.58
N TRP A 262 -7.48 -3.63 -18.76
CA TRP A 262 -7.66 -4.47 -19.96
C TRP A 262 -6.35 -5.17 -20.32
N GLU A 263 -5.23 -4.43 -20.42
CA GLU A 263 -3.90 -4.98 -20.67
C GLU A 263 -3.54 -6.06 -19.65
N ALA A 264 -3.74 -5.81 -18.36
CA ALA A 264 -3.46 -6.77 -17.32
C ALA A 264 -4.27 -8.09 -17.48
N ASN A 265 -5.52 -8.01 -17.96
CA ASN A 265 -6.30 -9.21 -18.32
C ASN A 265 -5.76 -9.90 -19.56
N MET A 266 -5.33 -9.13 -20.58
CA MET A 266 -4.74 -9.69 -21.82
C MET A 266 -3.40 -10.35 -21.56
N ASP A 267 -2.60 -9.87 -20.62
CA ASP A 267 -1.33 -10.48 -20.21
C ASP A 267 -1.52 -11.96 -19.79
N LEU A 268 -2.69 -12.31 -19.21
CA LEU A 268 -3.02 -13.70 -18.84
C LEU A 268 -3.26 -14.62 -20.05
N LEU A 269 -3.50 -14.06 -21.23
CA LEU A 269 -3.72 -14.80 -22.47
C LEU A 269 -2.43 -14.88 -23.32
N SER A 270 -1.34 -14.29 -22.85
CA SER A 270 -0.05 -14.34 -23.55
C SER A 270 0.49 -15.77 -23.61
N PRO A 271 1.15 -16.18 -24.70
CA PRO A 271 1.84 -17.48 -24.78
C PRO A 271 2.91 -17.67 -23.69
N SER A 272 3.51 -16.57 -23.23
CA SER A 272 4.39 -16.52 -22.05
C SER A 272 3.68 -15.73 -20.98
N ILE A 273 2.90 -16.42 -20.13
CA ILE A 273 2.10 -15.78 -19.08
C ILE A 273 3.04 -15.17 -18.03
N PRO A 274 3.08 -13.84 -17.88
CA PRO A 274 4.02 -13.19 -16.97
C PRO A 274 3.58 -13.33 -15.49
N LEU A 275 2.31 -13.70 -15.25
CA LEU A 275 1.72 -13.90 -13.91
C LEU A 275 0.99 -15.26 -13.89
N ASP A 276 1.63 -16.28 -13.34
CA ASP A 276 1.00 -17.59 -13.16
C ASP A 276 0.02 -17.61 -11.97
N LEU A 277 -1.27 -17.61 -12.24
CA LEU A 277 -2.34 -17.71 -11.23
C LEU A 277 -2.60 -19.13 -10.74
N TYR A 278 -2.02 -20.16 -11.38
CA TYR A 278 -2.11 -21.56 -11.00
C TYR A 278 -0.93 -22.04 -10.16
N ASP A 279 0.06 -21.19 -9.93
CA ASP A 279 1.22 -21.49 -9.09
C ASP A 279 0.77 -21.83 -7.67
N LYS A 280 1.04 -23.06 -7.25
CA LYS A 280 0.68 -23.56 -5.92
C LYS A 280 1.65 -23.15 -4.83
N SER A 281 2.87 -22.74 -5.20
CA SER A 281 3.90 -22.30 -4.25
C SER A 281 3.59 -20.90 -3.71
N TRP A 282 2.91 -20.07 -4.52
CA TRP A 282 2.42 -18.73 -4.13
C TRP A 282 1.00 -18.53 -4.60
N ARG A 283 0.09 -19.13 -3.89
CA ARG A 283 -1.33 -19.14 -4.26
C ARG A 283 -1.97 -17.77 -4.03
N ILE A 284 -2.73 -17.29 -5.01
CA ILE A 284 -3.68 -16.21 -4.81
C ILE A 284 -5.02 -16.80 -4.39
N TYR A 285 -5.45 -16.46 -3.17
CA TYR A 285 -6.72 -16.89 -2.61
C TYR A 285 -7.83 -15.94 -3.07
N SER A 286 -9.06 -16.41 -3.07
CA SER A 286 -10.24 -15.65 -3.50
C SER A 286 -11.49 -16.26 -2.86
N ARG A 287 -12.50 -15.45 -2.68
CA ARG A 287 -13.82 -15.89 -2.18
C ARG A 287 -14.63 -16.58 -3.26
#